data_9409f6c73cdfbe6306c31d76e77bd14b
#
_entry.id   9409f6c73cdfbe6306c31d76e77bd14b
#
_cell.length_a   1.000
_cell.length_b   1.000
_cell.length_c   1.000
_cell.angle_alpha   90.00
_cell.angle_beta   90.00
_cell.angle_gamma   90.00
#
_symmetry.space_group_name_H-M   'P 1'
#
loop_
_entity.id
_entity.type
_entity.pdbx_description
1 polymer ?
#
loop_
_entity_poly.entity_id
_entity_poly.type
_entity_poly.pdbx_seq_one_letter_code
_entity_poly.pdbx_strand_id
1 'polypeptide(L)'
;MISGVRPNSPAWQAGLRKGDEILTVNGETPYSRVAAYGYLNGPGTRTVTYRSSQTVLEATWQNTSDGSCGIAMEYDFDPNRADYMKKALSDAPGKVLLLCSEFAYPLMQTVLSGMALPEDAWDLIYVPNITFGGTIRAAGLLCYDDYVQAVRDYCDHHTPPDALAVPGESFNYLGLDLTGHHYSEIGQAFHLPVALM
;
A
#
# COMPACT_ATOMS: atom_id res chain seq x y z
N MET A 1 7.17 4.75 -13.81
CA MET A 1 7.03 5.06 -15.26
C MET A 1 5.65 5.65 -15.52
N ILE A 2 5.53 6.68 -16.31
CA ILE A 2 4.28 7.36 -16.67
C ILE A 2 3.52 6.56 -17.72
N SER A 3 2.26 6.19 -17.46
CA SER A 3 1.38 5.49 -18.41
C SER A 3 0.62 6.43 -19.33
N GLY A 4 0.47 7.69 -18.94
CA GLY A 4 -0.12 8.73 -19.77
C GLY A 4 0.04 10.12 -19.17
N VAL A 5 -0.07 11.14 -20.00
CA VAL A 5 -0.15 12.55 -19.57
C VAL A 5 -1.32 13.20 -20.29
N ARG A 6 -2.24 13.79 -19.54
CA ARG A 6 -3.42 14.45 -20.10
C ARG A 6 -2.98 15.65 -20.97
N PRO A 7 -3.41 15.71 -22.24
CA PRO A 7 -3.10 16.84 -23.11
C PRO A 7 -3.45 18.18 -22.46
N ASN A 8 -2.59 19.17 -22.65
CA ASN A 8 -2.72 20.52 -22.11
C ASN A 8 -2.72 20.63 -20.57
N SER A 9 -2.43 19.54 -19.85
CA SER A 9 -2.22 19.60 -18.39
C SER A 9 -0.88 20.27 -18.04
N PRO A 10 -0.67 20.68 -16.77
CA PRO A 10 0.59 21.28 -16.34
C PRO A 10 1.82 20.43 -16.68
N ALA A 11 1.80 19.13 -16.38
CA ALA A 11 2.91 18.23 -16.69
C ALA A 11 3.13 18.06 -18.22
N TRP A 12 2.03 18.02 -19.00
CA TRP A 12 2.15 17.94 -20.47
C TRP A 12 2.81 19.19 -21.06
N GLN A 13 2.44 20.39 -20.58
CA GLN A 13 3.03 21.67 -21.00
C GLN A 13 4.49 21.78 -20.58
N ALA A 14 4.85 21.18 -19.42
CA ALA A 14 6.21 21.10 -18.94
C ALA A 14 7.09 20.06 -19.68
N GLY A 15 6.52 19.34 -20.64
CA GLY A 15 7.28 18.42 -21.50
C GLY A 15 7.19 16.94 -21.17
N LEU A 16 6.54 16.54 -20.07
CA LEU A 16 6.44 15.14 -19.70
C LEU A 16 5.53 14.36 -20.66
N ARG A 17 5.89 13.12 -20.93
CA ARG A 17 5.18 12.22 -21.86
C ARG A 17 5.03 10.83 -21.29
N LYS A 18 4.15 10.03 -21.93
CA LYS A 18 4.05 8.59 -21.67
C LYS A 18 5.41 7.91 -21.87
N GLY A 19 5.79 7.06 -20.95
CA GLY A 19 7.06 6.32 -20.97
C GLY A 19 8.19 6.99 -20.18
N ASP A 20 8.03 8.27 -19.78
CA ASP A 20 9.01 8.92 -18.91
C ASP A 20 9.00 8.29 -17.51
N GLU A 21 10.16 8.28 -16.86
CA GLU A 21 10.35 7.77 -15.52
C GLU A 21 10.60 8.92 -14.54
N ILE A 22 9.75 9.09 -13.53
CA ILE A 22 9.95 10.05 -12.44
C ILE A 22 11.11 9.58 -11.56
N LEU A 23 12.10 10.43 -11.35
CA LEU A 23 13.24 10.17 -10.46
C LEU A 23 13.08 10.90 -9.14
N THR A 24 12.79 12.20 -9.16
CA THR A 24 12.51 12.98 -7.95
C THR A 24 11.36 13.94 -8.17
N VAL A 25 10.70 14.33 -7.09
CA VAL A 25 9.70 15.41 -7.06
C VAL A 25 10.06 16.35 -5.91
N ASN A 26 10.31 17.62 -6.21
CA ASN A 26 10.80 18.62 -5.26
C ASN A 26 12.06 18.17 -4.48
N GLY A 27 12.93 17.41 -5.13
CA GLY A 27 14.16 16.86 -4.54
C GLY A 27 13.98 15.52 -3.82
N GLU A 28 12.74 15.08 -3.57
CA GLU A 28 12.44 13.81 -2.88
C GLU A 28 12.32 12.66 -3.90
N THR A 29 12.97 11.53 -3.61
CA THR A 29 12.83 10.32 -4.41
C THR A 29 11.60 9.53 -3.94
N PRO A 30 10.60 9.30 -4.82
CA PRO A 30 9.44 8.51 -4.44
C PRO A 30 9.84 7.05 -4.15
N TYR A 31 9.49 6.54 -2.99
CA TYR A 31 9.75 5.15 -2.59
C TYR A 31 8.77 4.14 -3.19
N SER A 32 7.65 4.61 -3.75
CA SER A 32 6.63 3.81 -4.42
C SER A 32 5.86 4.66 -5.44
N ARG A 33 5.01 4.02 -6.26
CA ARG A 33 4.15 4.75 -7.18
C ARG A 33 3.06 5.54 -6.45
N VAL A 34 2.56 5.02 -5.34
CA VAL A 34 1.60 5.76 -4.50
C VAL A 34 2.24 6.99 -3.87
N ALA A 35 3.49 6.92 -3.42
CA ALA A 35 4.23 8.10 -2.96
C ALA A 35 4.44 9.12 -4.09
N ALA A 36 4.81 8.65 -5.29
CA ALA A 36 4.93 9.50 -6.47
C ALA A 36 3.61 10.24 -6.78
N TYR A 37 2.48 9.56 -6.65
CA TYR A 37 1.17 10.19 -6.81
C TYR A 37 0.95 11.32 -5.79
N GLY A 38 1.20 11.07 -4.53
CA GLY A 38 1.08 12.08 -3.46
C GLY A 38 2.01 13.27 -3.67
N TYR A 39 3.26 13.03 -4.08
CA TYR A 39 4.23 14.09 -4.34
C TYR A 39 3.88 14.94 -5.57
N LEU A 40 3.32 14.34 -6.61
CA LEU A 40 2.96 15.02 -7.86
C LEU A 40 1.68 15.85 -7.75
N ASN A 41 0.73 15.43 -6.93
CA ASN A 41 -0.58 16.06 -6.80
C ASN A 41 -0.66 16.98 -5.58
N GLY A 42 -1.77 17.69 -5.43
CA GLY A 42 -1.96 18.74 -4.45
C GLY A 42 -1.56 20.14 -4.96
N PRO A 43 -1.91 21.20 -4.22
CA PRO A 43 -1.67 22.57 -4.65
C PRO A 43 -0.17 22.90 -4.66
N GLY A 44 0.22 23.86 -5.50
CA GLY A 44 1.58 24.43 -5.50
C GLY A 44 2.43 23.98 -6.69
N THR A 45 3.70 24.45 -6.68
CA THR A 45 4.69 24.17 -7.72
C THR A 45 5.30 22.80 -7.54
N ARG A 46 5.61 22.14 -8.67
CA ARG A 46 6.36 20.89 -8.73
C ARG A 46 7.60 21.08 -9.59
N THR A 47 8.74 20.72 -9.03
CA THR A 47 10.00 20.54 -9.76
C THR A 47 10.29 19.05 -9.81
N VAL A 48 10.35 18.49 -11.02
CA VAL A 48 10.44 17.05 -11.23
C VAL A 48 11.67 16.74 -12.07
N THR A 49 12.56 15.92 -11.53
CA THR A 49 13.62 15.29 -12.31
C THR A 49 13.07 13.98 -12.87
N TYR A 50 13.21 13.79 -14.18
CA TYR A 50 12.69 12.62 -14.87
C TYR A 50 13.64 12.13 -15.96
N ARG A 51 13.52 10.85 -16.28
CA ARG A 51 14.26 10.24 -17.39
C ARG A 51 13.33 10.06 -18.59
N SER A 52 13.69 10.68 -19.71
CA SER A 52 13.02 10.47 -21.00
C SER A 52 13.99 9.72 -21.91
N SER A 53 13.67 8.50 -22.28
CA SER A 53 14.59 7.57 -22.93
C SER A 53 15.85 7.37 -22.09
N GLN A 54 17.00 7.91 -22.53
CA GLN A 54 18.28 7.80 -21.80
C GLN A 54 18.73 9.15 -21.21
N THR A 55 17.95 10.22 -21.39
CA THR A 55 18.31 11.56 -20.94
C THR A 55 17.59 11.90 -19.65
N VAL A 56 18.34 12.41 -18.67
CA VAL A 56 17.77 12.96 -17.44
C VAL A 56 17.47 14.44 -17.66
N LEU A 57 16.25 14.83 -17.42
CA LEU A 57 15.71 16.16 -17.62
C LEU A 57 15.07 16.69 -16.35
N GLU A 58 14.88 17.99 -16.28
CA GLU A 58 14.14 18.63 -15.20
C GLU A 58 13.00 19.46 -15.80
N ALA A 59 11.85 19.45 -15.14
CA ALA A 59 10.69 20.25 -15.51
C ALA A 59 10.05 20.84 -14.25
N THR A 60 9.54 22.07 -14.39
CA THR A 60 8.83 22.75 -13.30
C THR A 60 7.49 23.26 -13.81
N TRP A 61 6.45 23.07 -13.00
CA TRP A 61 5.10 23.57 -13.31
C TRP A 61 4.32 23.89 -12.04
N GLN A 62 3.22 24.63 -12.22
CA GLN A 62 2.21 24.87 -11.19
C GLN A 62 1.04 23.92 -11.43
N ASN A 63 0.63 23.15 -10.42
CA ASN A 63 -0.57 22.33 -10.49
C ASN A 63 -1.82 23.19 -10.67
N THR A 64 -2.88 22.61 -11.21
CA THR A 64 -4.20 23.25 -11.33
C THR A 64 -4.79 23.53 -9.94
N SER A 65 -5.84 24.34 -9.87
CA SER A 65 -6.49 24.72 -8.61
C SER A 65 -7.08 23.53 -7.84
N ASP A 66 -7.39 22.43 -8.54
CA ASP A 66 -7.81 21.16 -7.95
C ASP A 66 -6.62 20.26 -7.51
N GLY A 67 -5.39 20.78 -7.65
CA GLY A 67 -4.16 20.06 -7.28
C GLY A 67 -3.70 19.04 -8.32
N SER A 68 -4.31 18.97 -9.51
CA SER A 68 -3.95 17.96 -10.52
C SER A 68 -2.74 18.38 -11.36
N CYS A 69 -1.79 17.48 -11.54
CA CYS A 69 -0.68 17.62 -12.49
C CYS A 69 -1.01 17.09 -13.89
N GLY A 70 -1.98 16.19 -14.02
CA GLY A 70 -2.39 15.55 -15.26
C GLY A 70 -1.58 14.30 -15.64
N ILE A 71 -0.70 13.81 -14.78
CA ILE A 71 0.02 12.55 -14.98
C ILE A 71 -0.89 11.38 -14.59
N ALA A 72 -0.95 10.36 -15.45
CA ALA A 72 -1.52 9.07 -15.19
C ALA A 72 -0.40 8.02 -15.08
N MET A 73 -0.47 7.19 -14.05
CA MET A 73 0.43 6.05 -13.87
C MET A 73 -0.35 4.86 -13.32
N GLU A 74 0.16 3.67 -13.55
CA GLU A 74 -0.35 2.50 -12.85
C GLU A 74 0.21 2.52 -11.45
N TYR A 75 -0.66 2.37 -10.46
CA TYR A 75 -0.25 2.32 -9.07
C TYR A 75 0.11 0.89 -8.70
N ASP A 76 1.15 0.73 -7.91
CA ASP A 76 1.50 -0.51 -7.24
C ASP A 76 0.62 -0.74 -6.00
N PHE A 77 0.03 0.33 -5.48
CA PHE A 77 -0.93 0.32 -4.39
C PHE A 77 -1.97 1.44 -4.62
N ASP A 78 -3.24 1.20 -4.29
CA ASP A 78 -4.29 2.22 -4.44
C ASP A 78 -4.05 3.38 -3.46
N PRO A 79 -3.90 4.63 -3.95
CA PRO A 79 -3.69 5.80 -3.09
C PRO A 79 -4.79 5.99 -2.04
N ASN A 80 -6.05 5.75 -2.40
CA ASN A 80 -7.15 5.88 -1.45
C ASN A 80 -7.06 4.83 -0.34
N ARG A 81 -6.62 3.63 -0.68
CA ARG A 81 -6.38 2.55 0.28
C ARG A 81 -5.22 2.91 1.21
N ALA A 82 -4.15 3.51 0.69
CA ALA A 82 -3.03 3.99 1.49
C ALA A 82 -3.48 5.05 2.52
N ASP A 83 -4.28 6.03 2.10
CA ASP A 83 -4.83 7.06 2.99
C ASP A 83 -5.75 6.46 4.06
N TYR A 84 -6.62 5.53 3.67
CA TYR A 84 -7.49 4.80 4.60
C TYR A 84 -6.67 4.01 5.64
N MET A 85 -5.66 3.24 5.19
CA MET A 85 -4.77 2.49 6.08
C MET A 85 -4.02 3.40 7.05
N LYS A 86 -3.43 4.49 6.53
CA LYS A 86 -2.73 5.47 7.36
C LYS A 86 -3.65 6.02 8.45
N LYS A 87 -4.88 6.39 8.10
CA LYS A 87 -5.88 6.88 9.06
C LYS A 87 -6.23 5.79 10.08
N ALA A 88 -6.53 4.58 9.65
CA ALA A 88 -6.91 3.47 10.52
C ALA A 88 -5.80 3.12 11.53
N LEU A 89 -4.53 3.12 11.09
CA LEU A 89 -3.38 2.88 11.95
C LEU A 89 -3.14 4.03 12.93
N SER A 90 -3.34 5.29 12.50
CA SER A 90 -3.22 6.45 13.40
C SER A 90 -4.31 6.53 14.46
N ASP A 91 -5.50 6.03 14.14
CA ASP A 91 -6.68 6.04 15.04
C ASP A 91 -6.74 4.78 15.93
N ALA A 92 -5.89 3.79 15.69
CA ALA A 92 -5.89 2.55 16.46
C ALA A 92 -5.50 2.78 17.93
N PRO A 93 -6.16 2.12 18.89
CA PRO A 93 -5.91 2.33 20.31
C PRO A 93 -4.57 1.74 20.80
N GLY A 94 -3.86 1.01 19.95
CA GLY A 94 -2.61 0.35 20.26
C GLY A 94 -1.95 -0.23 19.02
N LYS A 95 -1.07 -1.21 19.22
CA LYS A 95 -0.26 -1.81 18.16
C LYS A 95 -1.11 -2.70 17.24
N VAL A 96 -1.05 -2.46 15.94
CA VAL A 96 -1.75 -3.26 14.93
C VAL A 96 -0.79 -4.23 14.26
N LEU A 97 -1.13 -5.52 14.25
CA LEU A 97 -0.46 -6.50 13.43
C LEU A 97 -1.14 -6.58 12.06
N LEU A 98 -0.43 -6.11 11.03
CA LEU A 98 -0.88 -6.24 9.66
C LEU A 98 -0.41 -7.58 9.08
N LEU A 99 -1.34 -8.32 8.51
CA LEU A 99 -1.08 -9.58 7.84
C LEU A 99 -1.24 -9.39 6.33
N CYS A 100 -0.29 -9.86 5.55
CA CYS A 100 -0.38 -9.79 4.09
C CYS A 100 0.06 -11.11 3.46
N SER A 101 -0.16 -11.27 2.16
CA SER A 101 0.41 -12.43 1.45
C SER A 101 1.92 -12.27 1.29
N GLU A 102 2.62 -13.38 1.12
CA GLU A 102 4.06 -13.39 0.85
C GLU A 102 4.41 -12.54 -0.39
N PHE A 103 3.54 -12.58 -1.41
CA PHE A 103 3.73 -11.80 -2.63
C PHE A 103 3.59 -10.29 -2.41
N ALA A 104 2.69 -9.86 -1.53
CA ALA A 104 2.45 -8.45 -1.24
C ALA A 104 3.44 -7.86 -0.23
N TYR A 105 4.14 -8.69 0.55
CA TYR A 105 4.96 -8.25 1.67
C TYR A 105 5.99 -7.16 1.33
N PRO A 106 6.81 -7.28 0.26
CA PRO A 106 7.80 -6.25 -0.05
C PRO A 106 7.17 -4.89 -0.39
N LEU A 107 6.03 -4.90 -1.09
CA LEU A 107 5.28 -3.68 -1.42
C LEU A 107 4.68 -3.07 -0.16
N MET A 108 4.01 -3.86 0.68
CA MET A 108 3.41 -3.41 1.94
C MET A 108 4.46 -2.80 2.88
N GLN A 109 5.61 -3.45 3.01
CA GLN A 109 6.73 -2.92 3.80
C GLN A 109 7.17 -1.54 3.30
N THR A 110 7.32 -1.39 1.99
CA THR A 110 7.68 -0.11 1.36
C THR A 110 6.62 0.96 1.61
N VAL A 111 5.35 0.63 1.41
CA VAL A 111 4.23 1.57 1.59
C VAL A 111 4.11 2.03 3.04
N LEU A 112 4.13 1.11 3.99
CA LEU A 112 4.01 1.40 5.43
C LEU A 112 5.19 2.23 5.95
N SER A 113 6.42 1.89 5.56
CA SER A 113 7.62 2.66 5.95
C SER A 113 7.55 4.11 5.47
N GLY A 114 6.91 4.37 4.35
CA GLY A 114 6.73 5.73 3.82
C GLY A 114 5.56 6.51 4.42
N MET A 115 4.71 5.89 5.24
CA MET A 115 3.54 6.57 5.83
C MET A 115 3.89 7.52 6.98
N ALA A 116 5.13 7.54 7.46
CA ALA A 116 5.57 8.33 8.62
C ALA A 116 4.70 8.09 9.87
N LEU A 117 4.35 6.85 10.12
CA LEU A 117 3.67 6.38 11.33
C LEU A 117 4.70 6.13 12.46
N PRO A 118 4.30 6.18 13.74
CA PRO A 118 5.15 5.74 14.83
C PRO A 118 5.63 4.29 14.61
N GLU A 119 6.91 4.01 14.90
CA GLU A 119 7.50 2.68 14.67
C GLU A 119 6.85 1.58 15.52
N ASP A 120 6.30 1.94 16.66
CA ASP A 120 5.62 1.04 17.59
C ASP A 120 4.10 0.87 17.32
N ALA A 121 3.56 1.64 16.37
CA ALA A 121 2.12 1.60 16.06
C ALA A 121 1.71 0.35 15.27
N TRP A 122 2.64 -0.32 14.60
CA TRP A 122 2.33 -1.45 13.74
C TRP A 122 3.49 -2.43 13.60
N ASP A 123 3.15 -3.69 13.31
CA ASP A 123 4.05 -4.68 12.73
C ASP A 123 3.44 -5.24 11.45
N LEU A 124 4.28 -5.73 10.56
CA LEU A 124 3.88 -6.37 9.32
C LEU A 124 4.49 -7.76 9.24
N ILE A 125 3.65 -8.77 9.02
CA ILE A 125 4.10 -10.13 8.71
C ILE A 125 3.45 -10.63 7.42
N TYR A 126 4.12 -11.55 6.72
CA TYR A 126 3.46 -12.31 5.67
C TYR A 126 2.88 -13.62 6.23
N VAL A 127 1.79 -14.06 5.63
CA VAL A 127 1.08 -15.28 5.98
C VAL A 127 1.47 -16.36 4.96
N PRO A 128 2.16 -17.44 5.36
CA PRO A 128 2.40 -18.58 4.50
C PRO A 128 1.07 -19.26 4.14
N ASN A 129 0.90 -19.68 2.88
CA ASN A 129 -0.25 -20.50 2.49
C ASN A 129 0.03 -21.96 2.84
N ILE A 130 -0.48 -22.42 3.96
CA ILE A 130 -0.35 -23.80 4.46
C ILE A 130 -1.50 -24.65 3.96
N THR A 131 -2.71 -24.07 3.93
CA THR A 131 -3.96 -24.75 3.58
C THR A 131 -3.90 -25.38 2.19
N PHE A 132 -3.49 -24.64 1.18
CA PHE A 132 -3.33 -25.16 -0.19
C PHE A 132 -1.88 -25.47 -0.54
N GLY A 133 -0.93 -24.91 0.21
CA GLY A 133 0.50 -25.16 0.08
C GLY A 133 1.11 -24.75 -1.27
N GLY A 134 2.28 -25.30 -1.53
CA GLY A 134 2.93 -25.17 -2.84
C GLY A 134 3.53 -23.79 -3.10
N THR A 135 3.30 -23.28 -4.32
CA THR A 135 3.85 -21.99 -4.79
C THR A 135 2.86 -20.84 -4.70
N ILE A 136 1.75 -21.03 -3.98
CA ILE A 136 0.67 -20.05 -3.86
C ILE A 136 1.12 -18.98 -2.86
N ARG A 137 1.23 -17.72 -3.33
CA ARG A 137 1.74 -16.59 -2.55
C ARG A 137 0.81 -15.38 -2.54
N ALA A 138 -0.39 -15.52 -3.14
CA ALA A 138 -1.37 -14.43 -3.25
C ALA A 138 -2.43 -14.50 -2.14
N ALA A 139 -2.95 -13.34 -1.73
CA ALA A 139 -3.90 -13.24 -0.62
C ALA A 139 -5.21 -13.98 -0.86
N GLY A 140 -5.74 -13.99 -2.09
CA GLY A 140 -7.04 -14.58 -2.41
C GLY A 140 -7.20 -16.09 -2.16
N LEU A 141 -6.12 -16.77 -1.77
CA LEU A 141 -6.12 -18.19 -1.41
C LEU A 141 -5.63 -18.43 0.03
N LEU A 142 -5.50 -17.39 0.84
CA LEU A 142 -5.26 -17.52 2.27
C LEU A 142 -6.58 -17.79 3.00
N CYS A 143 -6.55 -18.72 3.94
CA CYS A 143 -7.70 -19.15 4.70
C CYS A 143 -7.50 -18.92 6.20
N TYR A 144 -8.55 -19.10 6.97
CA TYR A 144 -8.57 -18.94 8.43
C TYR A 144 -7.39 -19.60 9.12
N ASP A 145 -7.11 -20.88 8.81
CA ASP A 145 -6.04 -21.64 9.45
C ASP A 145 -4.65 -21.03 9.19
N ASP A 146 -4.43 -20.49 7.97
CA ASP A 146 -3.18 -19.80 7.61
C ASP A 146 -2.97 -18.58 8.50
N TYR A 147 -4.01 -17.76 8.67
CA TYR A 147 -3.98 -16.56 9.50
C TYR A 147 -3.77 -16.89 10.98
N VAL A 148 -4.54 -17.86 11.50
CA VAL A 148 -4.44 -18.27 12.91
C VAL A 148 -3.04 -18.79 13.21
N GLN A 149 -2.45 -19.59 12.33
CA GLN A 149 -1.09 -20.09 12.54
C GLN A 149 -0.07 -18.94 12.51
N ALA A 150 -0.16 -18.03 11.56
CA ALA A 150 0.77 -16.90 11.45
C ALA A 150 0.70 -15.97 12.69
N VAL A 151 -0.50 -15.72 13.22
CA VAL A 151 -0.67 -14.89 14.43
C VAL A 151 -0.13 -15.62 15.67
N ARG A 152 -0.31 -16.93 15.78
CA ARG A 152 0.29 -17.73 16.87
C ARG A 152 1.80 -17.63 16.84
N ASP A 153 2.40 -17.92 15.69
CA ASP A 153 3.86 -17.89 15.52
C ASP A 153 4.42 -16.49 15.85
N TYR A 154 3.69 -15.43 15.50
CA TYR A 154 4.06 -14.07 15.89
C TYR A 154 4.01 -13.88 17.41
N CYS A 155 2.91 -14.26 18.08
CA CYS A 155 2.73 -14.08 19.51
C CYS A 155 3.71 -14.93 20.36
N ASP A 156 4.21 -16.04 19.84
CA ASP A 156 5.21 -16.87 20.50
C ASP A 156 6.58 -16.18 20.63
N HIS A 157 6.85 -15.16 19.77
CA HIS A 157 8.15 -14.50 19.69
C HIS A 157 8.09 -12.99 19.95
N HIS A 158 6.89 -12.39 20.01
CA HIS A 158 6.69 -10.95 20.14
C HIS A 158 5.58 -10.65 21.16
N THR A 159 5.56 -9.41 21.65
CA THR A 159 4.42 -8.92 22.43
C THR A 159 3.15 -8.99 21.59
N PRO A 160 2.06 -9.58 22.12
CA PRO A 160 0.78 -9.64 21.41
C PRO A 160 0.33 -8.25 20.94
N PRO A 161 -0.25 -8.13 19.73
CA PRO A 161 -0.80 -6.88 19.24
C PRO A 161 -2.12 -6.54 19.93
N ASP A 162 -2.58 -5.31 19.79
CA ASP A 162 -3.88 -4.85 20.29
C ASP A 162 -4.99 -5.03 19.24
N ALA A 163 -4.64 -5.18 17.95
CA ALA A 163 -5.57 -5.41 16.85
C ALA A 163 -4.90 -6.14 15.68
N LEU A 164 -5.72 -6.74 14.83
CA LEU A 164 -5.30 -7.41 13.59
C LEU A 164 -5.86 -6.68 12.37
N ALA A 165 -5.10 -6.63 11.29
CA ALA A 165 -5.58 -6.19 9.98
C ALA A 165 -5.23 -7.26 8.93
N VAL A 166 -6.24 -7.73 8.19
CA VAL A 166 -6.12 -8.81 7.20
C VAL A 166 -6.54 -8.31 5.81
N PRO A 167 -5.96 -8.84 4.72
CA PRO A 167 -6.32 -8.42 3.37
C PRO A 167 -7.74 -8.84 3.00
N GLY A 168 -8.55 -7.89 2.55
CA GLY A 168 -9.93 -8.13 2.12
C GLY A 168 -10.04 -9.10 0.95
N GLU A 169 -8.98 -9.21 0.13
CA GLU A 169 -8.91 -10.11 -1.02
C GLU A 169 -9.02 -11.60 -0.65
N SER A 170 -8.79 -11.97 0.60
CA SER A 170 -8.94 -13.35 1.09
C SER A 170 -10.39 -13.74 1.32
N PHE A 171 -11.30 -12.78 1.33
CA PHE A 171 -12.69 -12.98 1.72
C PHE A 171 -13.64 -12.51 0.62
N ASN A 172 -14.75 -13.19 0.51
CA ASN A 172 -15.83 -12.79 -0.42
C ASN A 172 -16.65 -11.62 0.17
N TYR A 173 -17.68 -11.16 -0.56
CA TYR A 173 -18.55 -10.06 -0.14
C TYR A 173 -19.35 -10.33 1.14
N LEU A 174 -19.42 -11.58 1.60
CA LEU A 174 -20.01 -11.96 2.91
C LEU A 174 -18.95 -12.04 4.01
N GLY A 175 -17.69 -11.74 3.72
CA GLY A 175 -16.58 -11.86 4.67
C GLY A 175 -16.08 -13.28 4.89
N LEU A 176 -16.43 -14.24 4.01
CA LEU A 176 -16.06 -15.64 4.11
C LEU A 176 -14.86 -15.95 3.23
N ASP A 177 -13.90 -16.72 3.75
CA ASP A 177 -12.80 -17.29 2.99
C ASP A 177 -13.25 -18.53 2.17
N LEU A 178 -12.32 -19.19 1.50
CA LEU A 178 -12.59 -20.36 0.67
C LEU A 178 -12.99 -21.61 1.47
N THR A 179 -12.72 -21.63 2.77
CA THR A 179 -13.11 -22.74 3.67
C THR A 179 -14.41 -22.46 4.42
N GLY A 180 -14.98 -21.27 4.23
CA GLY A 180 -16.27 -20.86 4.79
C GLY A 180 -16.16 -20.17 6.16
N HIS A 181 -14.96 -19.85 6.62
CA HIS A 181 -14.75 -19.09 7.84
C HIS A 181 -14.89 -17.59 7.60
N HIS A 182 -15.57 -16.89 8.50
CA HIS A 182 -15.69 -15.44 8.44
C HIS A 182 -14.42 -14.78 9.03
N TYR A 183 -13.94 -13.68 8.43
CA TYR A 183 -12.70 -13.01 8.86
C TYR A 183 -12.68 -12.66 10.35
N SER A 184 -13.85 -12.34 10.94
CA SER A 184 -13.94 -12.01 12.37
C SER A 184 -13.57 -13.19 13.29
N GLU A 185 -13.65 -14.44 12.81
CA GLU A 185 -13.27 -15.62 13.60
C GLU A 185 -11.77 -15.63 13.90
N ILE A 186 -10.94 -15.03 13.03
CA ILE A 186 -9.51 -14.82 13.29
C ILE A 186 -9.33 -13.98 14.56
N GLY A 187 -10.06 -12.86 14.67
CA GLY A 187 -10.02 -12.02 15.86
C GLY A 187 -10.55 -12.74 17.11
N GLN A 188 -11.62 -13.51 16.96
CA GLN A 188 -12.20 -14.29 18.07
C GLN A 188 -11.21 -15.29 18.65
N ALA A 189 -10.40 -15.94 17.81
CA ALA A 189 -9.39 -16.91 18.23
C ALA A 189 -8.32 -16.33 19.18
N PHE A 190 -8.12 -14.99 19.14
CA PHE A 190 -7.12 -14.28 19.94
C PHE A 190 -7.73 -13.24 20.89
N HIS A 191 -9.04 -13.10 20.91
CA HIS A 191 -9.75 -12.04 21.63
C HIS A 191 -9.32 -10.63 21.23
N LEU A 192 -9.03 -10.43 19.93
CA LEU A 192 -8.57 -9.18 19.34
C LEU A 192 -9.57 -8.64 18.31
N PRO A 193 -9.72 -7.33 18.18
CA PRO A 193 -10.43 -6.74 17.05
C PRO A 193 -9.69 -7.05 15.75
N VAL A 194 -10.44 -7.33 14.68
CA VAL A 194 -9.89 -7.57 13.34
C VAL A 194 -10.59 -6.68 12.32
N ALA A 195 -9.81 -6.06 11.43
CA ALA A 195 -10.30 -5.24 10.33
C ALA A 195 -9.83 -5.79 8.98
N LEU A 196 -10.63 -5.55 7.94
CA LEU A 196 -10.20 -5.74 6.55
C LEU A 196 -9.44 -4.50 6.07
N MET A 197 -8.33 -4.71 5.37
CA MET A 197 -7.53 -3.65 4.75
C MET A 197 -7.45 -3.79 3.23
#